data_62bc755f175135e05c4036822f06c6fa
#
_entry.id   62bc755f175135e05c4036822f06c6fa
#
_cell.length_a   1.000
_cell.length_b   1.000
_cell.length_c   1.000
_cell.angle_alpha   90.00
_cell.angle_beta   90.00
_cell.angle_gamma   90.00
#
_symmetry.space_group_name_H-M   'P 1'
#
loop_
_entity.id
_entity.type
_entity.pdbx_description
1 polymer ?
#
loop_
_entity_poly.entity_id
_entity_poly.type
_entity_poly.pdbx_seq_one_letter_code
_entity_poly.pdbx_strand_id
1 'polypeptide(L)'
;MIRRLILDVLKPHKPSVVEVSEALSHLSGVEGVNIIINEIDQQVENAKIIVAGTSISYEEIRSKLQEFGATIHSIDEVAAGKMIVEEVTTPQDQSARM
;
A
#
# COMPACT_ATOMS: atom_id res chain seq x y z
N MET A 1 4.10 -10.84 -12.32
CA MET A 1 4.70 -10.47 -11.03
C MET A 1 4.35 -9.03 -10.67
N ILE A 2 3.97 -8.80 -9.44
CA ILE A 2 3.64 -7.45 -8.97
C ILE A 2 4.91 -6.79 -8.44
N ARG A 3 5.16 -5.56 -8.91
CA ARG A 3 6.34 -4.81 -8.56
C ARG A 3 6.04 -3.67 -7.58
N ARG A 4 4.83 -3.15 -7.58
CA ARG A 4 4.42 -2.07 -6.67
C ARG A 4 2.92 -2.12 -6.43
N LEU A 5 2.54 -1.91 -5.18
CA LEU A 5 1.14 -1.76 -4.77
C LEU A 5 1.01 -0.48 -3.97
N ILE A 6 -0.05 0.27 -4.23
CA ILE A 6 -0.43 1.40 -3.39
C ILE A 6 -1.85 1.12 -2.91
N LEU A 7 -1.99 1.03 -1.59
CA LEU A 7 -3.24 0.63 -0.95
C LEU A 7 -3.72 1.71 0.00
N ASP A 8 -5.03 1.92 0.03
CA ASP A 8 -5.69 2.72 1.04
C ASP A 8 -6.23 1.76 2.09
N VAL A 9 -5.80 1.92 3.34
CA VAL A 9 -6.03 0.94 4.39
C VAL A 9 -6.60 1.63 5.63
N LEU A 10 -7.58 0.98 6.24
CA LEU A 10 -8.09 1.37 7.55
C LEU A 10 -7.46 0.45 8.59
N LYS A 11 -6.81 1.03 9.56
CA LYS A 11 -5.99 0.30 10.53
C LYS A 11 -6.36 0.75 11.94
N PRO A 12 -6.50 -0.20 12.90
CA PRO A 12 -6.62 0.20 14.31
C PRO A 12 -5.31 0.83 14.78
N HIS A 13 -5.35 1.52 15.91
CA HIS A 13 -4.16 2.20 16.43
C HIS A 13 -3.03 1.22 16.76
N LYS A 14 -3.38 0.00 17.15
CA LYS A 14 -2.40 -1.07 17.43
C LYS A 14 -2.67 -2.25 16.53
N PRO A 15 -1.62 -2.88 15.99
CA PRO A 15 -0.20 -2.50 16.10
C PRO A 15 0.10 -1.18 15.39
N SER A 16 1.23 -0.57 15.75
CA SER A 16 1.65 0.72 15.21
C SER A 16 2.08 0.61 13.74
N VAL A 17 2.17 1.75 13.06
CA VAL A 17 2.69 1.76 11.68
C VAL A 17 4.11 1.24 11.60
N VAL A 18 4.90 1.43 12.66
CA VAL A 18 6.26 0.89 12.71
C VAL A 18 6.22 -0.63 12.67
N GLU A 19 5.40 -1.24 13.51
CA GLU A 19 5.26 -2.70 13.55
C GLU A 19 4.71 -3.25 12.23
N VAL A 20 3.71 -2.59 11.67
CA VAL A 20 3.09 -3.03 10.42
C VAL A 20 4.08 -2.94 9.26
N SER A 21 4.81 -1.82 9.15
CA SER A 21 5.77 -1.65 8.06
C SER A 21 6.88 -2.69 8.11
N GLU A 22 7.40 -2.97 9.31
CA GLU A 22 8.42 -3.97 9.47
C GLU A 22 7.92 -5.36 9.10
N ALA A 23 6.72 -5.72 9.56
CA ALA A 23 6.15 -7.03 9.27
C ALA A 23 5.93 -7.22 7.77
N LEU A 24 5.38 -6.21 7.09
CA LEU A 24 5.17 -6.29 5.65
C LEU A 24 6.49 -6.39 4.89
N SER A 25 7.53 -5.72 5.38
CA SER A 25 8.82 -5.70 4.71
C SER A 25 9.51 -7.08 4.71
N HIS A 26 9.11 -7.97 5.61
CA HIS A 26 9.67 -9.31 5.70
C HIS A 26 8.96 -10.33 4.81
N LEU A 27 7.87 -9.95 4.17
CA LEU A 27 7.16 -10.86 3.28
C LEU A 27 7.99 -11.13 2.02
N SER A 28 7.87 -12.36 1.52
CA SER A 28 8.62 -12.79 0.34
C SER A 28 8.36 -11.86 -0.84
N GLY A 29 9.41 -11.47 -1.54
CA GLY A 29 9.32 -10.63 -2.73
C GLY A 29 9.18 -9.14 -2.46
N VAL A 30 9.06 -8.74 -1.19
CA VAL A 30 8.97 -7.32 -0.81
C VAL A 30 10.38 -6.78 -0.56
N GLU A 31 10.70 -5.65 -1.20
CA GLU A 31 11.98 -4.98 -1.03
C GLU A 31 11.86 -3.72 -0.19
N GLY A 32 10.67 -3.13 -0.12
CA GLY A 32 10.46 -1.93 0.68
C GLY A 32 9.00 -1.65 0.92
N VAL A 33 8.73 -0.95 2.03
CA VAL A 33 7.39 -0.56 2.44
C VAL A 33 7.43 0.87 2.94
N ASN A 34 6.45 1.66 2.55
CA ASN A 34 6.28 3.02 3.03
C ASN A 34 4.83 3.17 3.47
N ILE A 35 4.62 3.58 4.73
CA ILE A 35 3.28 3.82 5.26
C ILE A 35 3.15 5.29 5.63
N ILE A 36 2.14 5.93 5.07
CA ILE A 36 1.87 7.35 5.31
C ILE A 36 0.48 7.45 5.93
N ILE A 37 0.37 8.08 7.09
CA ILE A 37 -0.92 8.28 7.74
C ILE A 37 -1.57 9.53 7.15
N ASN A 38 -2.78 9.35 6.60
CA ASN A 38 -3.57 10.45 6.04
C ASN A 38 -4.49 11.08 7.08
N GLU A 39 -5.12 10.24 7.89
CA GLU A 39 -6.07 10.68 8.90
C GLU A 39 -6.01 9.76 10.11
N ILE A 40 -6.21 10.35 11.30
CA ILE A 40 -6.32 9.61 12.55
C ILE A 40 -7.60 10.06 13.24
N ASP A 41 -8.46 9.11 13.61
CA ASP A 41 -9.59 9.41 14.48
C ASP A 41 -9.49 8.58 15.75
N GLN A 42 -10.57 8.55 16.56
CA GLN A 42 -10.53 7.90 17.88
C GLN A 42 -10.32 6.38 17.79
N GLN A 43 -10.72 5.75 16.71
CA GLN A 43 -10.74 4.29 16.61
C GLN A 43 -9.81 3.73 15.53
N VAL A 44 -9.67 4.45 14.43
CA VAL A 44 -8.90 3.95 13.28
C VAL A 44 -8.00 5.02 12.71
N GLU A 45 -7.02 4.53 11.96
CA GLU A 45 -6.10 5.36 11.17
C GLU A 45 -6.31 5.03 9.71
N ASN A 46 -6.43 6.06 8.88
CA ASN A 46 -6.43 5.88 7.44
C ASN A 46 -5.00 6.00 6.95
N ALA A 47 -4.49 4.94 6.36
CA ALA A 47 -3.09 4.85 5.94
C ALA A 47 -2.98 4.56 4.46
N LYS A 48 -2.00 5.20 3.83
CA LYS A 48 -1.57 4.87 2.48
C LYS A 48 -0.35 3.97 2.62
N ILE A 49 -0.44 2.77 2.07
CA ILE A 49 0.65 1.80 2.13
C ILE A 49 1.21 1.58 0.73
N ILE A 50 2.49 1.84 0.57
CA ILE A 50 3.20 1.64 -0.69
C ILE A 50 4.14 0.46 -0.48
N VAL A 51 3.99 -0.58 -1.30
CA VAL A 51 4.83 -1.78 -1.24
C VAL A 51 5.53 -1.91 -2.58
N ALA A 52 6.84 -2.07 -2.54
CA ALA A 52 7.63 -2.29 -3.75
C ALA A 52 8.46 -3.55 -3.61
N GLY A 53 8.72 -4.23 -4.72
CA GLY A 53 9.51 -5.44 -4.69
C GLY A 53 9.67 -6.08 -6.04
N THR A 54 10.15 -7.32 -6.05
CA THR A 54 10.39 -8.08 -7.28
C THR A 54 9.20 -8.94 -7.67
N SER A 55 8.51 -9.49 -6.68
CA SER A 55 7.37 -10.37 -6.93
C SER A 55 6.49 -10.39 -5.68
N ILE A 56 5.67 -9.37 -5.54
CA ILE A 56 4.81 -9.18 -4.37
C ILE A 56 3.57 -10.04 -4.50
N SER A 57 3.20 -10.74 -3.43
CA SER A 57 1.93 -11.45 -3.35
C SER A 57 0.90 -10.54 -2.67
N TYR A 58 -0.08 -10.11 -3.43
CA TYR A 58 -1.18 -9.32 -2.89
C TYR A 58 -1.90 -10.07 -1.77
N GLU A 59 -2.11 -11.37 -1.95
CA GLU A 59 -2.80 -12.19 -0.95
C GLU A 59 -2.03 -12.26 0.36
N GLU A 60 -0.70 -12.34 0.31
CA GLU A 60 0.11 -12.34 1.54
C GLU A 60 0.06 -10.98 2.23
N ILE A 61 0.08 -9.90 1.45
CA ILE A 61 -0.06 -8.55 2.01
C ILE A 61 -1.41 -8.42 2.70
N ARG A 62 -2.48 -8.81 2.01
CA ARG A 62 -3.84 -8.74 2.54
C ARG A 62 -3.99 -9.57 3.81
N SER A 63 -3.48 -10.81 3.80
CA SER A 63 -3.56 -11.69 4.96
C SER A 63 -2.83 -11.12 6.16
N LYS A 64 -1.64 -10.56 5.95
CA LYS A 64 -0.87 -9.96 7.03
C LYS A 64 -1.57 -8.75 7.62
N LEU A 65 -2.13 -7.90 6.78
CA LEU A 65 -2.91 -6.75 7.24
C LEU A 65 -4.13 -7.20 8.03
N GLN A 66 -4.80 -8.26 7.58
CA GLN A 66 -5.96 -8.82 8.26
C GLN A 66 -5.59 -9.35 9.65
N GLU A 67 -4.42 -9.97 9.80
CA GLU A 67 -3.93 -10.41 11.10
C GLU A 67 -3.79 -9.24 12.07
N PHE A 68 -3.49 -8.07 11.57
CA PHE A 68 -3.35 -6.85 12.38
C PHE A 68 -4.67 -6.11 12.58
N GLY A 69 -5.77 -6.67 12.08
CA GLY A 69 -7.06 -6.03 12.18
C GLY A 69 -7.29 -4.90 11.18
N ALA A 70 -6.42 -4.80 10.18
CA ALA A 70 -6.52 -3.76 9.16
C ALA A 70 -7.32 -4.26 7.96
N THR A 71 -8.01 -3.34 7.30
CA THR A 71 -8.85 -3.63 6.14
C THR A 71 -8.40 -2.79 4.95
N ILE A 72 -8.21 -3.42 3.81
CA ILE A 72 -7.91 -2.70 2.57
C ILE A 72 -9.20 -2.07 2.08
N HIS A 73 -9.21 -0.73 2.04
CA HIS A 73 -10.35 0.03 1.55
C HIS A 73 -10.35 0.11 0.03
N SER A 74 -9.19 0.35 -0.56
CA SER A 74 -9.06 0.39 -2.01
C SER A 74 -7.64 0.06 -2.44
N ILE A 75 -7.51 -0.42 -3.67
CA ILE A 75 -6.22 -0.60 -4.33
C ILE A 75 -6.08 0.58 -5.28
N ASP A 76 -5.14 1.45 -4.98
CA ASP A 76 -5.00 2.71 -5.72
C ASP A 76 -4.02 2.62 -6.87
N GLU A 77 -3.05 1.70 -6.79
CA GLU A 77 -2.12 1.46 -7.90
C GLU A 77 -1.60 0.03 -7.84
N VAL A 78 -1.49 -0.59 -9.01
CA VAL A 78 -0.78 -1.86 -9.19
C VAL A 78 0.16 -1.69 -10.36
N ALA A 79 1.46 -1.92 -10.13
CA ALA A 79 2.44 -1.99 -11.21
C ALA A 79 2.96 -3.42 -11.28
N ALA A 80 2.90 -4.04 -12.44
CA ALA A 80 3.29 -5.44 -12.61
C ALA A 80 4.13 -5.60 -13.88
N GLY A 81 4.92 -6.67 -13.93
CA GLY A 81 5.73 -7.00 -15.08
C GLY A 81 7.22 -6.73 -14.88
N LYS A 82 8.00 -7.02 -15.90
CA LYS A 82 9.44 -6.81 -15.87
C LYS A 82 9.81 -5.34 -15.81
N MET A 83 9.01 -4.52 -16.45
CA MET A 83 9.24 -3.08 -16.53
C MET A 83 8.11 -2.36 -15.81
N ILE A 84 8.49 -1.42 -14.96
CA ILE A 84 7.50 -0.56 -14.30
C ILE A 84 7.11 0.54 -15.29
N VAL A 85 5.81 0.65 -15.54
CA VAL A 85 5.25 1.69 -16.38
C VAL A 85 4.66 2.74 -15.48
N GLU A 86 5.22 3.94 -15.52
CA GLU A 86 4.75 5.04 -14.68
C GLU A 86 3.58 5.75 -15.33
N GLU A 87 2.78 6.42 -14.50
CA GLU A 87 1.69 7.25 -14.98
C GLU A 87 2.27 8.42 -15.77
N VAL A 88 1.69 8.69 -16.95
CA VAL A 88 2.07 9.82 -17.78
C VAL A 88 0.98 10.87 -17.70
N THR A 89 1.35 12.07 -17.24
CA THR A 89 0.41 13.20 -17.17
C THR A 89 0.20 13.77 -18.57
N THR A 90 -1.06 13.84 -18.98
CA THR A 90 -1.45 14.46 -20.25
C THR A 90 -2.09 15.83 -19.98
N PRO A 91 -2.21 16.69 -21.00
CA PRO A 91 -2.93 17.95 -20.81
C PRO A 91 -4.35 17.76 -20.31
N GLN A 92 -5.01 16.68 -20.73
CA GLN A 92 -6.37 16.36 -20.31
C GLN A 92 -6.41 16.00 -18.82
N ASP A 93 -5.45 15.21 -18.36
CA ASP A 93 -5.35 14.85 -16.94
C ASP A 93 -5.09 16.08 -16.08
N GLN A 94 -4.25 17.00 -16.55
CA GLN A 94 -3.98 18.24 -15.84
C GLN A 94 -5.24 19.09 -15.70
N SER A 95 -6.02 19.17 -16.77
CA SER A 95 -7.30 19.91 -16.75
C SER A 95 -8.27 19.29 -15.77
N ALA A 96 -8.34 17.96 -15.71
CA ALA A 96 -9.25 17.25 -14.82
C ALA A 96 -8.90 17.45 -13.34
N ARG A 97 -7.65 17.79 -13.04
CA ARG A 97 -7.18 17.97 -11.67
C ARG A 97 -7.34 19.40 -11.17
N MET A 98 -7.70 20.30 -12.04
CA MET A 98 -7.95 21.68 -11.70
C MET A 98 -9.42 21.92 -11.38
#